data_f15f19a43c9ee8acc332aea9edbb3370
#
_entry.id   f15f19a43c9ee8acc332aea9edbb3370
#
_cell.length_a   1.000
_cell.length_b   1.000
_cell.length_c   1.000
_cell.angle_alpha   90.00
_cell.angle_beta   90.00
_cell.angle_gamma   90.00
#
_symmetry.space_group_name_H-M   'P 1'
#
loop_
_entity.id
_entity.type
_entity.pdbx_description
1 polymer ?
#
loop_
_entity_poly.entity_id
_entity_poly.type
_entity_poly.pdbx_seq_one_letter_code
_entity_poly.pdbx_strand_id
1 'polypeptide(L)'
;MLREKAKGRQMEYEFVMLEELVPEDHLLRKVEKAVDFSFIHDLCKDLYCPDNGRPAIEPELLFRMLFLGYLYGIKSEVKLAQEVNENIAFKWFLGLKLTEKGPDHATISANRVRRFSDNNIAEKIFDEILRQCIEKGLVGGKILYTDSTHIKAKANKHRKTYVTVAETPKEYLEELNEQIDRDREILGKKPFDHDDDDPSPGGGKQRAVSTTDPECGQQNRDGKPDGFYYSEHRTVDSKNNVIVNVHVEPANINDVTPVPTILKEIENRLGHLPDYMGFDAGYHNAAIAHLLEKNQIQGVIGYRRHTHAGEHYGKYRFKYDYEHDVYICPEKQYLYWRTTTREGYRQYFSDGKQCRNCPRRNECFSASSSRRMVERHVWQDSLDDIIWFTKTENGRRLYNWRKQTIERSFAEAKENHGLRYARMLGIRNMREQCFLTAAVQNIKRLVKALFFCLFTSQTAQTPLLSEKIRGFVDGLKRLRRGAYVTDHHPVKPESVTQPAAGSRSAILLPIPCSRYHRCSIPGPVLLRESRSAPHTAR
;
A
#
# COMPACT_ATOMS: atom_id res chain seq x y z
N MET A 1 -58.18 13.65 -2.80
CA MET A 1 -58.47 14.99 -2.26
C MET A 1 -57.18 15.77 -2.17
N LEU A 2 -57.09 16.91 -2.84
CA LEU A 2 -55.99 17.86 -2.62
C LEU A 2 -56.20 18.51 -1.24
N ARG A 3 -55.18 18.48 -0.35
CA ARG A 3 -55.25 19.24 0.91
C ARG A 3 -55.15 20.73 0.60
N GLU A 4 -55.90 21.53 1.33
CA GLU A 4 -55.75 22.97 1.26
C GLU A 4 -54.31 23.39 1.60
N LYS A 5 -53.81 24.37 0.87
CA LYS A 5 -52.44 24.88 1.11
C LYS A 5 -52.40 25.61 2.43
N ALA A 6 -51.58 25.15 3.36
CA ALA A 6 -51.39 25.84 4.63
C ALA A 6 -51.01 27.31 4.40
N LYS A 7 -51.78 28.24 4.91
CA LYS A 7 -51.50 29.68 4.83
C LYS A 7 -50.61 30.07 5.99
N GLY A 8 -49.32 30.17 5.75
CA GLY A 8 -48.35 30.74 6.71
C GLY A 8 -47.25 29.78 7.11
N ARG A 9 -46.24 30.33 7.78
CA ARG A 9 -45.16 29.55 8.43
C ARG A 9 -45.69 29.06 9.77
N GLN A 10 -45.27 27.86 10.20
CA GLN A 10 -45.58 27.34 11.52
C GLN A 10 -45.04 28.29 12.59
N MET A 11 -45.88 28.74 13.49
CA MET A 11 -45.53 29.62 14.60
C MET A 11 -45.99 29.03 15.95
N GLU A 12 -46.08 27.71 16.01
CA GLU A 12 -46.45 26.95 17.20
C GLU A 12 -45.19 26.52 17.96
N TYR A 13 -45.27 26.48 19.29
CA TYR A 13 -44.19 25.96 20.14
C TYR A 13 -44.28 24.46 20.13
N GLU A 14 -43.21 23.82 19.70
CA GLU A 14 -43.07 22.36 19.79
C GLU A 14 -41.96 22.03 20.81
N PHE A 15 -42.28 21.16 21.77
CA PHE A 15 -41.33 20.62 22.72
C PHE A 15 -40.79 19.28 22.17
N VAL A 16 -39.55 19.29 21.66
CA VAL A 16 -38.93 18.10 21.11
C VAL A 16 -37.52 17.96 21.67
N MET A 17 -37.10 16.72 21.91
CA MET A 17 -35.69 16.44 22.21
C MET A 17 -34.93 16.22 20.91
N LEU A 18 -33.67 16.69 20.85
CA LEU A 18 -32.83 16.51 19.69
C LEU A 18 -32.64 15.02 19.35
N GLU A 19 -32.67 14.17 20.38
CA GLU A 19 -32.64 12.70 20.27
C GLU A 19 -33.78 12.15 19.42
N GLU A 20 -34.96 12.70 19.53
CA GLU A 20 -36.17 12.25 18.80
C GLU A 20 -36.17 12.70 17.33
N LEU A 21 -35.46 13.80 17.03
CA LEU A 21 -35.44 14.38 15.69
C LEU A 21 -34.55 13.61 14.71
N VAL A 22 -33.61 12.83 15.22
CA VAL A 22 -32.70 12.03 14.39
C VAL A 22 -33.23 10.60 14.27
N PRO A 23 -33.55 10.09 13.06
CA PRO A 23 -34.06 8.75 12.89
C PRO A 23 -33.17 7.66 13.49
N GLU A 24 -33.77 6.61 14.05
CA GLU A 24 -33.06 5.49 14.69
C GLU A 24 -32.10 4.78 13.73
N ASP A 25 -32.42 4.71 12.45
CA ASP A 25 -31.63 4.07 11.41
C ASP A 25 -30.60 5.01 10.77
N HIS A 26 -30.47 6.27 11.26
CA HIS A 26 -29.55 7.24 10.71
C HIS A 26 -28.09 6.77 10.82
N LEU A 27 -27.27 7.07 9.79
CA LEU A 27 -25.87 6.63 9.71
C LEU A 27 -25.04 7.07 10.92
N LEU A 28 -25.24 8.29 11.41
CA LEU A 28 -24.45 8.83 12.53
C LEU A 28 -24.77 8.11 13.85
N ARG A 29 -26.01 7.63 14.07
CA ARG A 29 -26.32 6.75 15.21
C ARG A 29 -25.59 5.42 15.13
N LYS A 30 -25.47 4.89 13.92
CA LYS A 30 -24.70 3.67 13.67
C LYS A 30 -23.22 3.88 13.92
N VAL A 31 -22.69 5.03 13.56
CA VAL A 31 -21.29 5.41 13.84
C VAL A 31 -21.07 5.51 15.35
N GLU A 32 -21.93 6.22 16.07
CA GLU A 32 -21.84 6.39 17.53
C GLU A 32 -21.84 5.05 18.29
N LYS A 33 -22.65 4.09 17.83
CA LYS A 33 -22.69 2.73 18.41
C LYS A 33 -21.48 1.87 18.03
N ALA A 34 -20.82 2.17 16.91
CA ALA A 34 -19.74 1.34 16.37
C ALA A 34 -18.34 1.74 16.81
N VAL A 35 -18.13 3.02 17.12
CA VAL A 35 -16.82 3.64 17.36
C VAL A 35 -16.82 4.33 18.70
N ASP A 36 -15.80 4.06 19.48
CA ASP A 36 -15.47 4.86 20.66
C ASP A 36 -14.53 6.00 20.24
N PHE A 37 -14.95 7.24 20.47
CA PHE A 37 -14.18 8.45 20.17
C PHE A 37 -13.49 9.06 21.39
N SER A 38 -13.72 8.53 22.60
CA SER A 38 -13.19 9.08 23.86
C SER A 38 -11.65 9.20 23.89
N PHE A 39 -10.97 8.30 23.17
CA PHE A 39 -9.51 8.30 23.05
C PHE A 39 -8.93 9.63 22.49
N ILE A 40 -9.73 10.41 21.75
CA ILE A 40 -9.28 11.68 21.15
C ILE A 40 -8.95 12.70 22.24
N HIS A 41 -9.71 12.72 23.33
CA HIS A 41 -9.42 13.56 24.48
C HIS A 41 -8.02 13.23 25.03
N ASP A 42 -7.74 11.97 25.29
CA ASP A 42 -6.46 11.50 25.83
C ASP A 42 -5.28 11.76 24.90
N LEU A 43 -5.47 11.60 23.58
CA LEU A 43 -4.46 11.94 22.59
C LEU A 43 -4.07 13.42 22.55
N CYS A 44 -5.01 14.29 22.90
CA CYS A 44 -4.84 15.72 22.73
C CYS A 44 -4.62 16.48 24.04
N LYS A 45 -4.90 15.90 25.22
CA LYS A 45 -4.87 16.63 26.52
C LYS A 45 -3.55 17.34 26.77
N ASP A 46 -2.41 16.73 26.43
CA ASP A 46 -1.08 17.30 26.66
C ASP A 46 -0.73 18.45 25.69
N LEU A 47 -1.57 18.68 24.67
CA LEU A 47 -1.44 19.78 23.72
C LEU A 47 -2.14 21.07 24.19
N TYR A 48 -2.81 21.01 25.32
CA TYR A 48 -3.55 22.11 25.92
C TYR A 48 -2.93 22.51 27.25
N CYS A 49 -2.93 23.83 27.51
CA CYS A 49 -2.50 24.34 28.82
C CYS A 49 -3.57 24.01 29.86
N PRO A 50 -3.23 23.41 31.01
CA PRO A 50 -4.21 22.98 32.00
C PRO A 50 -4.87 24.12 32.76
N ASP A 51 -4.18 25.24 32.98
CA ASP A 51 -4.53 26.28 33.95
C ASP A 51 -4.49 27.70 33.42
N ASN A 52 -4.21 27.94 32.14
CA ASN A 52 -4.07 29.28 31.58
C ASN A 52 -4.84 29.45 30.27
N GLY A 53 -5.53 30.59 30.13
CA GLY A 53 -6.21 31.00 28.91
C GLY A 53 -7.73 30.75 28.91
N ARG A 54 -8.39 31.10 27.79
CA ARG A 54 -9.82 30.84 27.60
C ARG A 54 -10.05 29.34 27.49
N PRO A 55 -11.14 28.77 28.08
CA PRO A 55 -11.51 27.39 27.91
C PRO A 55 -11.51 27.00 26.44
N ALA A 56 -10.76 25.93 26.10
CA ALA A 56 -10.65 25.45 24.75
C ALA A 56 -11.91 24.68 24.34
N ILE A 57 -12.16 24.60 23.03
CA ILE A 57 -13.15 23.70 22.50
C ILE A 57 -12.60 22.27 22.64
N GLU A 58 -13.45 21.33 23.08
CA GLU A 58 -13.11 19.93 23.26
C GLU A 58 -12.52 19.33 21.97
N PRO A 59 -11.33 18.70 22.03
CA PRO A 59 -10.70 18.09 20.86
C PRO A 59 -11.59 17.07 20.16
N GLU A 60 -12.30 16.24 20.91
CA GLU A 60 -13.22 15.24 20.36
C GLU A 60 -14.29 15.90 19.47
N LEU A 61 -14.88 17.02 19.91
CA LEU A 61 -15.87 17.76 19.12
C LEU A 61 -15.26 18.27 17.80
N LEU A 62 -14.03 18.81 17.84
CA LEU A 62 -13.35 19.29 16.63
C LEU A 62 -13.08 18.14 15.64
N PHE A 63 -12.64 16.98 16.12
CA PHE A 63 -12.38 15.83 15.26
C PHE A 63 -13.65 15.17 14.77
N ARG A 64 -14.71 15.08 15.58
CA ARG A 64 -16.05 14.65 15.13
C ARG A 64 -16.57 15.57 14.02
N MET A 65 -16.33 16.88 14.12
CA MET A 65 -16.68 17.84 13.08
C MET A 65 -15.88 17.60 11.79
N LEU A 66 -14.55 17.43 11.88
CA LEU A 66 -13.71 17.07 10.73
C LEU A 66 -14.15 15.74 10.11
N PHE A 67 -14.46 14.74 10.94
CA PHE A 67 -14.98 13.45 10.50
C PHE A 67 -16.26 13.61 9.65
N LEU A 68 -17.21 14.45 10.05
CA LEU A 68 -18.38 14.77 9.22
C LEU A 68 -17.98 15.32 7.86
N GLY A 69 -17.02 16.23 7.82
CA GLY A 69 -16.50 16.80 6.58
C GLY A 69 -15.92 15.75 5.63
N TYR A 70 -15.20 14.74 6.16
CA TYR A 70 -14.68 13.63 5.36
C TYR A 70 -15.77 12.60 5.00
N LEU A 71 -16.66 12.27 5.93
CA LEU A 71 -17.73 11.29 5.73
C LEU A 71 -18.69 11.71 4.61
N TYR A 72 -19.10 12.98 4.63
CA TYR A 72 -20.05 13.54 3.66
C TYR A 72 -19.38 14.23 2.47
N GLY A 73 -18.07 14.16 2.35
CA GLY A 73 -17.31 14.75 1.23
C GLY A 73 -17.35 16.28 1.17
N ILE A 74 -17.58 16.96 2.29
CA ILE A 74 -17.59 18.42 2.40
C ILE A 74 -16.14 18.90 2.41
N LYS A 75 -15.71 19.53 1.31
CA LYS A 75 -14.30 19.91 1.10
C LYS A 75 -13.91 21.22 1.76
N SER A 76 -14.87 22.13 1.96
CA SER A 76 -14.65 23.46 2.53
C SER A 76 -14.99 23.46 4.01
N GLU A 77 -14.07 23.89 4.87
CA GLU A 77 -14.30 24.04 6.31
C GLU A 77 -15.33 25.14 6.62
N VAL A 78 -15.39 26.18 5.78
CA VAL A 78 -16.45 27.21 5.87
C VAL A 78 -17.82 26.59 5.65
N LYS A 79 -17.94 25.78 4.59
CA LYS A 79 -19.21 25.07 4.32
C LYS A 79 -19.52 24.05 5.41
N LEU A 80 -18.53 23.34 5.93
CA LEU A 80 -18.71 22.42 7.04
C LEU A 80 -19.26 23.11 8.29
N ALA A 81 -18.73 24.28 8.65
CA ALA A 81 -19.22 25.09 9.78
C ALA A 81 -20.67 25.55 9.56
N GLN A 82 -21.05 25.89 8.33
CA GLN A 82 -22.44 26.22 7.98
C GLN A 82 -23.37 24.99 8.11
N GLU A 83 -23.00 23.86 7.50
CA GLU A 83 -23.76 22.61 7.56
C GLU A 83 -23.96 22.12 9.00
N VAL A 84 -22.97 22.25 9.87
CA VAL A 84 -23.08 21.90 11.30
C VAL A 84 -24.14 22.76 12.00
N ASN A 85 -24.30 24.01 11.62
CA ASN A 85 -25.30 24.90 12.23
C ASN A 85 -26.73 24.65 11.71
N GLU A 86 -26.88 24.09 10.50
CA GLU A 86 -28.16 23.89 9.80
C GLU A 86 -28.67 22.46 9.93
N ASN A 87 -27.79 21.46 10.07
CA ASN A 87 -28.14 20.04 10.08
C ASN A 87 -28.34 19.50 11.50
N ILE A 88 -29.55 19.09 11.80
CA ILE A 88 -29.94 18.54 13.10
C ILE A 88 -29.13 17.28 13.46
N ALA A 89 -28.92 16.37 12.52
CA ALA A 89 -28.16 15.15 12.77
C ALA A 89 -26.67 15.43 13.04
N PHE A 90 -26.12 16.49 12.44
CA PHE A 90 -24.74 16.92 12.74
C PHE A 90 -24.65 17.50 14.16
N LYS A 91 -25.61 18.35 14.57
CA LYS A 91 -25.66 18.86 15.94
C LYS A 91 -25.79 17.73 16.95
N TRP A 92 -26.66 16.79 16.70
CA TRP A 92 -26.83 15.61 17.54
C TRP A 92 -25.51 14.83 17.71
N PHE A 93 -24.84 14.54 16.60
CA PHE A 93 -23.58 13.78 16.60
C PHE A 93 -22.44 14.51 17.31
N LEU A 94 -22.47 15.85 17.30
CA LEU A 94 -21.49 16.70 17.98
C LEU A 94 -21.83 17.00 19.46
N GLY A 95 -23.01 16.53 19.94
CA GLY A 95 -23.46 16.84 21.30
C GLY A 95 -23.87 18.30 21.51
N LEU A 96 -24.14 19.06 20.44
CA LEU A 96 -24.54 20.47 20.51
C LEU A 96 -26.04 20.59 20.75
N LYS A 97 -26.46 21.64 21.47
CA LYS A 97 -27.88 21.98 21.60
C LYS A 97 -28.45 22.49 20.27
N LEU A 98 -29.77 22.40 20.07
CA LEU A 98 -30.43 22.83 18.83
C LEU A 98 -30.13 24.28 18.46
N THR A 99 -30.07 25.18 19.44
CA THR A 99 -29.78 26.61 19.27
C THR A 99 -28.29 26.94 19.36
N GLU A 100 -27.45 26.01 19.80
CA GLU A 100 -26.02 26.19 19.95
C GLU A 100 -25.31 26.26 18.60
N LYS A 101 -24.36 27.17 18.48
CA LYS A 101 -23.52 27.26 17.28
C LYS A 101 -22.30 26.35 17.42
N GLY A 102 -22.03 25.59 16.37
CA GLY A 102 -20.78 24.81 16.26
C GLY A 102 -19.55 25.70 16.09
N PRO A 103 -18.34 25.11 16.24
CA PRO A 103 -17.09 25.80 15.99
C PRO A 103 -17.02 26.38 14.57
N ASP A 104 -16.44 27.56 14.45
CA ASP A 104 -16.18 28.15 13.14
C ASP A 104 -14.94 27.56 12.45
N HIS A 105 -14.80 27.82 11.17
CA HIS A 105 -13.68 27.34 10.36
C HIS A 105 -12.31 27.87 10.82
N ALA A 106 -12.26 29.11 11.38
CA ALA A 106 -11.00 29.69 11.87
C ALA A 106 -10.50 28.95 13.10
N THR A 107 -11.41 28.49 13.96
CA THR A 107 -11.08 27.66 15.13
C THR A 107 -10.48 26.31 14.71
N ILE A 108 -11.06 25.65 13.71
CA ILE A 108 -10.52 24.38 13.16
C ILE A 108 -9.12 24.61 12.61
N SER A 109 -8.96 25.62 11.75
CA SER A 109 -7.67 25.95 11.13
C SER A 109 -6.59 26.31 12.16
N ALA A 110 -6.94 27.11 13.18
CA ALA A 110 -6.01 27.49 14.23
C ALA A 110 -5.53 26.31 15.08
N ASN A 111 -6.43 25.39 15.45
CA ASN A 111 -6.06 24.18 16.19
C ASN A 111 -5.22 23.24 15.35
N ARG A 112 -5.55 23.05 14.05
CA ARG A 112 -4.74 22.26 13.13
C ARG A 112 -3.30 22.76 13.11
N VAL A 113 -3.07 24.04 12.83
CA VAL A 113 -1.74 24.61 12.67
C VAL A 113 -0.96 24.59 13.99
N ARG A 114 -1.61 24.92 15.12
CA ARG A 114 -0.92 25.13 16.40
C ARG A 114 -0.72 23.86 17.21
N ARG A 115 -1.57 22.82 17.02
CA ARG A 115 -1.60 21.66 17.91
C ARG A 115 -1.55 20.32 17.20
N PHE A 116 -2.37 20.12 16.15
CA PHE A 116 -2.60 18.78 15.64
C PHE A 116 -1.58 18.33 14.62
N SER A 117 -1.19 19.22 13.70
CA SER A 117 -0.35 18.85 12.58
C SER A 117 1.07 18.43 12.99
N ASP A 118 1.71 19.10 13.95
CA ASP A 118 3.07 18.77 14.40
C ASP A 118 3.13 17.47 15.23
N ASN A 119 2.00 17.01 15.75
CA ASN A 119 1.91 15.85 16.64
C ASN A 119 1.37 14.59 15.96
N ASN A 120 1.23 14.58 14.64
CA ASN A 120 0.72 13.46 13.83
C ASN A 120 -0.63 12.93 14.34
N ILE A 121 -1.52 13.80 14.84
CA ILE A 121 -2.78 13.39 15.48
C ILE A 121 -3.68 12.61 14.52
N ALA A 122 -3.72 12.99 13.23
CA ALA A 122 -4.51 12.27 12.24
C ALA A 122 -4.05 10.81 12.03
N GLU A 123 -2.74 10.56 12.06
CA GLU A 123 -2.18 9.21 12.02
C GLU A 123 -2.54 8.41 13.26
N LYS A 124 -2.37 8.98 14.45
CA LYS A 124 -2.74 8.34 15.72
C LYS A 124 -4.23 8.00 15.79
N ILE A 125 -5.11 8.89 15.26
CA ILE A 125 -6.54 8.59 15.14
C ILE A 125 -6.79 7.42 14.19
N PHE A 126 -6.11 7.40 13.05
CA PHE A 126 -6.20 6.29 12.11
C PHE A 126 -5.75 4.98 12.77
N ASP A 127 -4.63 4.97 13.48
CA ASP A 127 -4.07 3.80 14.16
C ASP A 127 -5.04 3.27 15.23
N GLU A 128 -5.68 4.17 16.00
CA GLU A 128 -6.67 3.77 17.01
C GLU A 128 -7.94 3.18 16.37
N ILE A 129 -8.45 3.77 15.30
CA ILE A 129 -9.59 3.22 14.55
C ILE A 129 -9.23 1.87 13.93
N LEU A 130 -8.00 1.70 13.44
CA LEU A 130 -7.50 0.41 12.96
C LEU A 130 -7.44 -0.61 14.10
N ARG A 131 -6.96 -0.23 15.29
CA ARG A 131 -6.96 -1.07 16.49
C ARG A 131 -8.37 -1.57 16.83
N GLN A 132 -9.36 -0.68 16.82
CA GLN A 132 -10.78 -1.06 17.02
C GLN A 132 -11.28 -2.03 15.93
N CYS A 133 -10.83 -1.88 14.67
CA CYS A 133 -11.13 -2.85 13.60
C CYS A 133 -10.49 -4.22 13.87
N ILE A 134 -9.25 -4.25 14.37
CA ILE A 134 -8.53 -5.49 14.71
C ILE A 134 -9.22 -6.20 15.86
N GLU A 135 -9.55 -5.51 16.96
CA GLU A 135 -10.23 -6.06 18.13
C GLU A 135 -11.60 -6.66 17.79
N LYS A 136 -12.33 -6.03 16.86
CA LYS A 136 -13.59 -6.57 16.35
C LYS A 136 -13.40 -7.69 15.31
N GLY A 137 -12.16 -8.16 15.09
CA GLY A 137 -11.82 -9.25 14.19
C GLY A 137 -12.08 -8.96 12.71
N LEU A 138 -12.07 -7.68 12.30
CA LEU A 138 -12.33 -7.29 10.92
C LEU A 138 -11.09 -7.41 10.03
N VAL A 139 -9.90 -7.36 10.61
CA VAL A 139 -8.62 -7.51 9.92
C VAL A 139 -8.21 -8.98 9.93
N GLY A 140 -7.77 -9.49 8.79
CA GLY A 140 -7.22 -10.84 8.64
C GLY A 140 -5.71 -10.87 8.78
N GLY A 141 -5.03 -9.82 8.34
CA GLY A 141 -3.60 -9.62 8.38
C GLY A 141 -2.76 -10.51 7.44
N LYS A 142 -3.37 -11.54 6.82
CA LYS A 142 -2.66 -12.55 6.02
C LYS A 142 -2.49 -12.19 4.55
N ILE A 143 -3.48 -11.54 3.96
CA ILE A 143 -3.49 -11.18 2.53
C ILE A 143 -3.76 -9.69 2.43
N LEU A 144 -2.76 -8.94 2.02
CA LEU A 144 -2.82 -7.49 1.88
C LEU A 144 -2.65 -7.09 0.41
N TYR A 145 -3.24 -5.97 0.03
CA TYR A 145 -3.08 -5.37 -1.30
C TYR A 145 -2.59 -3.95 -1.17
N THR A 146 -1.50 -3.64 -1.86
CA THR A 146 -0.92 -2.29 -1.91
C THR A 146 -0.97 -1.75 -3.33
N ASP A 147 -1.33 -0.50 -3.45
CA ASP A 147 -1.35 0.25 -4.70
C ASP A 147 -1.19 1.74 -4.43
N SER A 148 -0.84 2.50 -5.45
CA SER A 148 -0.71 3.94 -5.37
C SER A 148 -1.83 4.66 -6.13
N THR A 149 -2.18 5.86 -5.66
CA THR A 149 -3.06 6.76 -6.38
C THR A 149 -2.58 8.19 -6.32
N HIS A 150 -2.72 8.91 -7.43
CA HIS A 150 -2.32 10.31 -7.51
C HIS A 150 -3.47 11.23 -7.11
N ILE A 151 -3.14 12.21 -6.26
CA ILE A 151 -4.03 13.25 -5.75
C ILE A 151 -3.50 14.58 -6.26
N LYS A 152 -4.33 15.33 -6.98
CA LYS A 152 -3.90 16.60 -7.58
C LYS A 152 -3.60 17.63 -6.49
N ALA A 153 -2.36 18.12 -6.48
CA ALA A 153 -1.92 19.16 -5.54
C ALA A 153 -2.61 20.51 -5.84
N LYS A 154 -2.70 21.33 -4.82
CA LYS A 154 -3.21 22.72 -4.96
C LYS A 154 -2.10 23.64 -5.50
N ALA A 155 -1.45 23.23 -6.58
CA ALA A 155 -0.30 23.90 -7.19
C ALA A 155 -0.59 24.37 -8.62
N ASN A 156 -0.02 25.52 -8.97
CA ASN A 156 -0.12 26.03 -10.34
C ASN A 156 0.94 25.37 -11.22
N LYS A 157 0.52 24.66 -12.28
CA LYS A 157 1.42 23.92 -13.19
C LYS A 157 2.43 24.80 -13.94
N HIS A 158 2.14 26.10 -14.08
CA HIS A 158 3.00 27.06 -14.81
C HIS A 158 4.00 27.77 -13.89
N ARG A 159 3.83 27.73 -12.56
CA ARG A 159 4.74 28.30 -11.58
C ARG A 159 5.68 27.23 -11.05
N LYS A 160 6.81 27.05 -11.74
CA LYS A 160 7.80 26.02 -11.38
C LYS A 160 9.22 26.52 -11.55
N THR A 161 10.12 25.98 -10.74
CA THR A 161 11.57 26.10 -10.82
C THR A 161 12.18 24.73 -11.05
N TYR A 162 13.45 24.65 -11.43
CA TYR A 162 14.16 23.39 -11.62
C TYR A 162 15.25 23.26 -10.57
N VAL A 163 15.29 22.12 -9.92
CA VAL A 163 16.29 21.79 -8.89
C VAL A 163 16.97 20.48 -9.26
N THR A 164 18.29 20.41 -9.05
CA THR A 164 19.06 19.18 -9.25
C THR A 164 18.90 18.29 -8.01
N VAL A 165 18.49 17.04 -8.18
CA VAL A 165 18.25 16.09 -7.09
C VAL A 165 19.05 14.82 -7.30
N ALA A 166 19.71 14.34 -6.25
CA ALA A 166 20.33 13.02 -6.20
C ALA A 166 19.28 11.97 -5.74
N GLU A 167 19.17 10.89 -6.48
CA GLU A 167 18.13 9.87 -6.23
C GLU A 167 18.79 8.51 -5.97
N THR A 168 18.87 8.05 -4.70
CA THR A 168 18.89 6.59 -4.49
C THR A 168 18.73 6.19 -3.01
N PRO A 169 17.91 5.15 -2.65
CA PRO A 169 17.81 4.62 -1.29
C PRO A 169 19.09 3.86 -0.89
N LYS A 170 19.75 4.25 0.19
CA LYS A 170 21.05 3.70 0.61
C LYS A 170 21.01 2.22 1.00
N GLU A 171 20.01 1.79 1.78
CA GLU A 171 19.92 0.40 2.28
C GLU A 171 19.83 -0.67 1.17
N TYR A 172 19.16 -0.35 0.07
CA TYR A 172 19.06 -1.22 -1.10
C TYR A 172 20.38 -1.33 -1.87
N LEU A 173 21.11 -0.22 -1.95
CA LEU A 173 22.39 -0.17 -2.69
C LEU A 173 23.47 -1.01 -2.02
N GLU A 174 23.55 -1.00 -0.69
CA GLU A 174 24.55 -1.78 0.05
C GLU A 174 24.38 -3.29 -0.25
N GLU A 175 23.17 -3.82 -0.13
CA GLU A 175 22.89 -5.24 -0.40
C GLU A 175 23.13 -5.61 -1.88
N LEU A 176 22.76 -4.71 -2.80
CA LEU A 176 23.00 -4.88 -4.23
C LEU A 176 24.51 -4.90 -4.53
N ASN A 177 25.27 -3.98 -3.96
CA ASN A 177 26.71 -3.87 -4.14
C ASN A 177 27.44 -5.11 -3.60
N GLU A 178 27.06 -5.60 -2.41
CA GLU A 178 27.60 -6.86 -1.90
C GLU A 178 27.35 -8.04 -2.85
N GLN A 179 26.17 -8.14 -3.44
CA GLN A 179 25.88 -9.22 -4.38
C GLN A 179 26.66 -9.08 -5.70
N ILE A 180 26.80 -7.86 -6.19
CA ILE A 180 27.62 -7.55 -7.38
C ILE A 180 29.08 -7.93 -7.12
N ASP A 181 29.63 -7.59 -5.97
CA ASP A 181 31.03 -7.87 -5.63
C ASP A 181 31.28 -9.38 -5.51
N ARG A 182 30.35 -10.13 -4.88
CA ARG A 182 30.40 -11.62 -4.88
C ARG A 182 30.40 -12.19 -6.30
N ASP A 183 29.53 -11.70 -7.17
CA ASP A 183 29.46 -12.13 -8.57
C ASP A 183 30.77 -11.84 -9.32
N ARG A 184 31.38 -10.70 -9.05
CA ARG A 184 32.64 -10.32 -9.67
C ARG A 184 33.81 -11.17 -9.16
N GLU A 185 33.84 -11.48 -7.86
CA GLU A 185 34.85 -12.37 -7.26
C GLU A 185 34.76 -13.78 -7.88
N ILE A 186 33.56 -14.35 -8.05
CA ILE A 186 33.37 -15.65 -8.75
C ILE A 186 33.95 -15.62 -10.15
N LEU A 187 33.89 -14.50 -10.85
CA LEU A 187 34.43 -14.32 -12.19
C LEU A 187 35.95 -13.94 -12.20
N GLY A 188 36.60 -13.89 -11.04
CA GLY A 188 38.01 -13.47 -10.89
C GLY A 188 38.23 -11.99 -11.23
N LYS A 189 37.22 -11.13 -11.06
CA LYS A 189 37.30 -9.69 -11.31
C LYS A 189 37.36 -8.93 -9.99
N LYS A 190 38.05 -7.78 -10.00
CA LYS A 190 38.10 -6.89 -8.84
C LYS A 190 36.68 -6.33 -8.53
N PRO A 191 36.34 -6.16 -7.23
CA PRO A 191 35.16 -5.40 -6.83
C PRO A 191 35.09 -4.03 -7.48
N PHE A 192 33.92 -3.43 -7.55
CA PHE A 192 33.83 -2.03 -7.96
C PHE A 192 34.29 -1.12 -6.82
N ASP A 193 34.81 0.04 -7.18
CA ASP A 193 34.99 1.12 -6.23
C ASP A 193 33.66 1.81 -6.05
N HIS A 194 33.11 1.68 -4.85
CA HIS A 194 31.78 2.21 -4.49
C HIS A 194 31.86 3.64 -3.94
N ASP A 195 33.08 4.18 -3.67
CA ASP A 195 33.28 5.56 -3.24
C ASP A 195 32.95 6.57 -4.38
N ASP A 196 33.02 6.12 -5.64
CA ASP A 196 32.64 6.92 -6.82
C ASP A 196 31.14 6.98 -7.10
N ASP A 197 30.29 6.28 -6.33
CA ASP A 197 28.84 6.28 -6.50
C ASP A 197 28.15 7.53 -5.90
N ASP A 198 28.91 8.47 -5.35
CA ASP A 198 28.43 9.81 -5.05
C ASP A 198 28.11 10.51 -6.40
N PRO A 199 26.86 10.97 -6.62
CA PRO A 199 26.48 11.54 -7.91
C PRO A 199 27.40 12.72 -8.21
N SER A 200 28.19 12.57 -9.26
CA SER A 200 29.09 13.61 -9.76
C SER A 200 28.38 14.96 -9.77
N PRO A 201 29.01 16.06 -9.34
CA PRO A 201 28.37 17.37 -9.22
C PRO A 201 27.74 17.94 -10.50
N GLY A 202 27.82 17.22 -11.64
CA GLY A 202 27.27 17.62 -12.94
C GLY A 202 26.19 16.71 -13.52
N GLY A 203 25.83 15.57 -12.89
CA GLY A 203 24.96 14.54 -13.47
C GLY A 203 23.53 14.43 -12.89
N GLY A 204 23.15 15.25 -11.93
CA GLY A 204 21.85 15.19 -11.31
C GLY A 204 20.72 15.55 -12.28
N LYS A 205 19.65 14.74 -12.32
CA LYS A 205 18.47 15.06 -13.12
C LYS A 205 17.80 16.33 -12.62
N GLN A 206 17.54 17.27 -13.54
CA GLN A 206 16.77 18.45 -13.22
C GLN A 206 15.32 18.05 -12.97
N ARG A 207 14.81 18.40 -11.78
CA ARG A 207 13.44 18.15 -11.36
C ARG A 207 12.68 19.47 -11.27
N ALA A 208 11.50 19.50 -11.89
CA ALA A 208 10.62 20.64 -11.73
C ALA A 208 9.93 20.61 -10.37
N VAL A 209 10.04 21.71 -9.65
CA VAL A 209 9.44 21.93 -8.33
C VAL A 209 8.46 23.09 -8.43
N SER A 210 7.25 22.92 -7.86
CA SER A 210 6.26 24.00 -7.82
C SER A 210 6.69 25.08 -6.86
N THR A 211 6.58 26.35 -7.27
CA THR A 211 6.80 27.49 -6.34
C THR A 211 5.64 27.74 -5.39
N THR A 212 4.46 27.17 -5.69
CA THR A 212 3.25 27.31 -4.86
C THR A 212 3.20 26.23 -3.75
N ASP A 213 3.60 25.00 -4.10
CA ASP A 213 3.66 23.85 -3.21
C ASP A 213 4.93 23.05 -3.52
N PRO A 214 6.07 23.37 -2.89
CA PRO A 214 7.35 22.75 -3.22
C PRO A 214 7.45 21.26 -2.90
N GLU A 215 6.60 20.77 -1.99
CA GLU A 215 6.62 19.38 -1.53
C GLU A 215 5.82 18.42 -2.43
N CYS A 216 5.10 18.93 -3.44
CA CYS A 216 4.44 18.07 -4.43
C CYS A 216 5.36 17.69 -5.59
N GLY A 217 5.03 16.61 -6.29
CA GLY A 217 5.80 16.11 -7.43
C GLY A 217 5.14 16.38 -8.78
N GLN A 218 5.92 16.78 -9.79
CA GLN A 218 5.42 16.86 -11.16
C GLN A 218 5.22 15.44 -11.73
N GLN A 219 4.04 15.22 -12.33
CA GLN A 219 3.73 14.03 -13.13
C GLN A 219 3.48 14.44 -14.57
N ASN A 220 4.17 13.73 -15.47
CA ASN A 220 3.93 13.79 -16.90
C ASN A 220 3.83 12.33 -17.37
N ARG A 221 2.61 11.82 -17.57
CA ARG A 221 2.34 10.45 -18.06
C ARG A 221 1.40 10.54 -19.25
N ASP A 222 1.68 9.76 -20.26
CA ASP A 222 0.83 9.65 -21.45
C ASP A 222 -0.63 9.33 -21.05
N GLY A 223 -1.56 10.10 -21.60
CA GLY A 223 -2.99 9.94 -21.34
C GLY A 223 -3.50 10.49 -20.01
N LYS A 224 -2.64 11.14 -19.18
CA LYS A 224 -3.06 11.84 -17.96
C LYS A 224 -2.73 13.33 -18.03
N PRO A 225 -3.53 14.21 -17.38
CA PRO A 225 -3.22 15.64 -17.33
C PRO A 225 -1.87 15.90 -16.67
N ASP A 226 -0.99 16.66 -17.34
CA ASP A 226 0.25 17.16 -16.76
C ASP A 226 -0.04 18.09 -15.57
N GLY A 227 0.72 17.97 -14.51
CA GLY A 227 0.56 18.80 -13.31
C GLY A 227 1.34 18.31 -12.11
N PHE A 228 1.06 18.92 -10.97
CA PHE A 228 1.63 18.58 -9.69
C PHE A 228 0.68 17.71 -8.86
N TYR A 229 1.20 16.65 -8.27
CA TYR A 229 0.44 15.65 -7.53
C TYR A 229 1.20 15.15 -6.30
N TYR A 230 0.46 14.59 -5.37
CA TYR A 230 0.95 13.69 -4.33
C TYR A 230 0.57 12.25 -4.70
N SER A 231 1.38 11.28 -4.30
CA SER A 231 1.08 9.86 -4.39
C SER A 231 0.68 9.35 -3.01
N GLU A 232 -0.50 8.75 -2.91
CA GLU A 232 -0.92 8.00 -1.73
C GLU A 232 -0.74 6.52 -2.01
N HIS A 233 0.14 5.85 -1.26
CA HIS A 233 0.28 4.41 -1.22
C HIS A 233 -0.60 3.87 -0.09
N ARG A 234 -1.54 3.04 -0.44
CA ARG A 234 -2.51 2.49 0.50
C ARG A 234 -2.37 0.98 0.54
N THR A 235 -2.49 0.40 1.75
CA THR A 235 -2.57 -1.04 1.93
C THR A 235 -3.91 -1.42 2.53
N VAL A 236 -4.57 -2.42 1.94
CA VAL A 236 -5.93 -2.85 2.32
C VAL A 236 -5.92 -4.34 2.60
N ASP A 237 -6.51 -4.74 3.72
CA ASP A 237 -6.75 -6.13 4.10
C ASP A 237 -7.87 -6.76 3.27
N SER A 238 -7.67 -8.00 2.83
CA SER A 238 -8.60 -8.73 1.96
C SER A 238 -9.91 -9.15 2.63
N LYS A 239 -9.92 -9.30 3.97
CA LYS A 239 -11.04 -9.90 4.71
C LYS A 239 -12.30 -9.05 4.70
N ASN A 240 -12.18 -7.76 5.06
CA ASN A 240 -13.30 -6.82 5.09
C ASN A 240 -12.99 -5.47 4.43
N ASN A 241 -11.91 -5.39 3.64
CA ASN A 241 -11.44 -4.17 2.98
C ASN A 241 -11.12 -3.05 3.99
N VAL A 242 -10.57 -3.41 5.14
CA VAL A 242 -10.04 -2.45 6.12
C VAL A 242 -8.71 -1.93 5.61
N ILE A 243 -8.51 -0.62 5.66
CA ILE A 243 -7.24 0.02 5.31
C ILE A 243 -6.31 -0.16 6.50
N VAL A 244 -5.17 -0.80 6.29
CA VAL A 244 -4.18 -1.10 7.35
C VAL A 244 -2.98 -0.18 7.29
N ASN A 245 -2.69 0.43 6.13
CA ASN A 245 -1.61 1.39 5.99
C ASN A 245 -1.93 2.49 4.97
N VAL A 246 -1.37 3.67 5.22
CA VAL A 246 -1.38 4.83 4.33
C VAL A 246 0.00 5.49 4.38
N HIS A 247 0.64 5.64 3.22
CA HIS A 247 1.90 6.33 3.06
C HIS A 247 1.78 7.38 1.97
N VAL A 248 2.31 8.58 2.17
CA VAL A 248 2.13 9.71 1.24
C VAL A 248 3.47 10.32 0.88
N GLU A 249 3.71 10.44 -0.43
CA GLU A 249 4.92 11.00 -1.01
C GLU A 249 4.62 11.99 -2.14
N PRO A 250 5.62 12.80 -2.56
CA PRO A 250 5.56 13.54 -3.84
C PRO A 250 5.39 12.57 -5.01
N ALA A 251 4.49 12.88 -5.94
CA ALA A 251 4.13 11.96 -7.01
C ALA A 251 5.22 11.68 -8.07
N ASN A 252 6.34 12.36 -8.00
CA ASN A 252 7.52 12.14 -8.85
C ASN A 252 8.46 11.05 -8.31
N ILE A 253 8.22 10.51 -7.11
CA ILE A 253 8.93 9.34 -6.57
C ILE A 253 8.35 8.08 -7.21
N ASN A 254 9.20 7.11 -7.49
CA ASN A 254 8.77 5.86 -8.10
C ASN A 254 7.97 5.02 -7.08
N ASP A 255 6.87 4.40 -7.52
CA ASP A 255 5.98 3.60 -6.67
C ASP A 255 6.69 2.45 -5.92
N VAL A 256 7.84 1.98 -6.39
CA VAL A 256 8.64 0.92 -5.74
C VAL A 256 9.49 1.43 -4.58
N THR A 257 9.85 2.73 -4.57
CA THR A 257 10.76 3.33 -3.58
C THR A 257 10.24 3.24 -2.14
N PRO A 258 8.97 3.53 -1.82
CA PRO A 258 8.47 3.51 -0.45
C PRO A 258 8.14 2.10 0.07
N VAL A 259 8.24 1.04 -0.73
CA VAL A 259 7.81 -0.32 -0.31
C VAL A 259 8.51 -0.81 0.95
N PRO A 260 9.84 -0.64 1.14
CA PRO A 260 10.50 -1.03 2.40
C PRO A 260 9.92 -0.31 3.62
N THR A 261 9.65 0.99 3.51
CA THR A 261 9.01 1.79 4.57
C THR A 261 7.59 1.32 4.84
N ILE A 262 6.81 1.05 3.79
CA ILE A 262 5.44 0.54 3.88
C ILE A 262 5.40 -0.80 4.62
N LEU A 263 6.35 -1.71 4.37
CA LEU A 263 6.43 -2.99 5.10
C LEU A 263 6.72 -2.79 6.58
N LYS A 264 7.66 -1.91 6.94
CA LYS A 264 7.95 -1.54 8.34
C LYS A 264 6.72 -0.93 9.03
N GLU A 265 5.99 -0.04 8.36
CA GLU A 265 4.75 0.57 8.86
C GLU A 265 3.65 -0.47 9.09
N ILE A 266 3.49 -1.43 8.18
CA ILE A 266 2.52 -2.54 8.30
C ILE A 266 2.89 -3.42 9.50
N GLU A 267 4.15 -3.80 9.63
CA GLU A 267 4.64 -4.62 10.74
C GLU A 267 4.41 -3.93 12.08
N ASN A 268 4.69 -2.62 12.18
CA ASN A 268 4.43 -1.83 13.39
C ASN A 268 2.94 -1.79 13.77
N ARG A 269 2.02 -1.72 12.79
CA ARG A 269 0.57 -1.61 13.02
C ARG A 269 -0.10 -2.96 13.29
N LEU A 270 0.35 -4.02 12.65
CA LEU A 270 -0.26 -5.35 12.77
C LEU A 270 0.50 -6.28 13.74
N GLY A 271 1.76 -5.96 14.08
CA GLY A 271 2.65 -6.82 14.85
C GLY A 271 3.25 -8.00 14.06
N HIS A 272 2.95 -8.09 12.78
CA HIS A 272 3.48 -9.12 11.87
C HIS A 272 3.36 -8.67 10.41
N LEU A 273 4.15 -9.30 9.53
CA LEU A 273 4.02 -9.14 8.08
C LEU A 273 2.98 -10.13 7.50
N PRO A 274 2.41 -9.85 6.33
CA PRO A 274 1.41 -10.71 5.69
C PRO A 274 2.03 -11.96 5.05
N ASP A 275 1.25 -13.04 4.90
CA ASP A 275 1.64 -14.23 4.13
C ASP A 275 1.69 -13.92 2.62
N TYR A 276 0.75 -13.10 2.13
CA TYR A 276 0.59 -12.74 0.71
C TYR A 276 0.45 -11.22 0.55
N MET A 277 1.14 -10.66 -0.43
CA MET A 277 1.03 -9.24 -0.75
C MET A 277 0.81 -9.02 -2.25
N GLY A 278 -0.34 -8.41 -2.59
CA GLY A 278 -0.74 -8.15 -3.97
C GLY A 278 -0.39 -6.72 -4.41
N PHE A 279 0.23 -6.60 -5.58
CA PHE A 279 0.61 -5.32 -6.19
C PHE A 279 0.13 -5.23 -7.63
N ASP A 280 0.13 -4.03 -8.19
CA ASP A 280 -0.10 -3.84 -9.61
C ASP A 280 1.15 -4.18 -10.44
N ALA A 281 1.02 -4.11 -11.78
CA ALA A 281 2.14 -4.36 -12.69
C ALA A 281 3.24 -3.27 -12.64
N GLY A 282 3.00 -2.14 -11.99
CA GLY A 282 3.99 -1.07 -11.78
C GLY A 282 5.11 -1.51 -10.83
N TYR A 283 4.79 -2.40 -9.89
CA TYR A 283 5.72 -2.95 -8.91
C TYR A 283 6.51 -4.18 -9.39
N HIS A 284 6.40 -4.53 -10.68
CA HIS A 284 7.11 -5.68 -11.27
C HIS A 284 8.60 -5.37 -11.42
N ASN A 285 9.35 -5.60 -10.35
CA ASN A 285 10.79 -5.31 -10.22
C ASN A 285 11.48 -6.39 -9.40
N ALA A 286 12.71 -6.78 -9.79
CA ALA A 286 13.49 -7.81 -9.11
C ALA A 286 13.84 -7.45 -7.66
N ALA A 287 14.05 -6.17 -7.37
CA ALA A 287 14.32 -5.68 -6.03
C ALA A 287 13.13 -5.86 -5.07
N ILE A 288 11.93 -5.54 -5.54
CA ILE A 288 10.71 -5.78 -4.76
C ILE A 288 10.50 -7.28 -4.53
N ALA A 289 10.75 -8.10 -5.56
CA ALA A 289 10.64 -9.54 -5.44
C ALA A 289 11.60 -10.10 -4.37
N HIS A 290 12.85 -9.66 -4.39
CA HIS A 290 13.87 -10.04 -3.40
C HIS A 290 13.51 -9.55 -1.98
N LEU A 291 13.02 -8.31 -1.84
CA LEU A 291 12.56 -7.77 -0.57
C LEU A 291 11.41 -8.60 0.03
N LEU A 292 10.45 -9.00 -0.79
CA LEU A 292 9.32 -9.83 -0.36
C LEU A 292 9.80 -11.23 0.05
N GLU A 293 10.67 -11.86 -0.72
CA GLU A 293 11.26 -13.16 -0.41
C GLU A 293 12.05 -13.13 0.91
N LYS A 294 12.91 -12.11 1.11
CA LYS A 294 13.67 -11.89 2.35
C LYS A 294 12.77 -11.80 3.59
N ASN A 295 11.59 -11.18 3.43
CA ASN A 295 10.59 -11.07 4.49
C ASN A 295 9.59 -12.24 4.51
N GLN A 296 9.81 -13.32 3.76
CA GLN A 296 8.96 -14.50 3.68
C GLN A 296 7.52 -14.21 3.24
N ILE A 297 7.34 -13.17 2.42
CA ILE A 297 6.05 -12.75 1.86
C ILE A 297 5.91 -13.28 0.44
N GLN A 298 4.86 -14.04 0.15
CA GLN A 298 4.55 -14.43 -1.22
C GLN A 298 3.96 -13.25 -1.99
N GLY A 299 4.75 -12.68 -2.90
CA GLY A 299 4.31 -11.62 -3.80
C GLY A 299 3.31 -12.11 -4.85
N VAL A 300 2.30 -11.29 -5.16
CA VAL A 300 1.33 -11.51 -6.24
C VAL A 300 1.31 -10.23 -7.09
N ILE A 301 2.17 -10.19 -8.11
CA ILE A 301 2.43 -8.98 -8.90
C ILE A 301 1.94 -9.17 -10.33
N GLY A 302 1.28 -8.15 -10.87
CA GLY A 302 0.82 -8.16 -12.25
C GLY A 302 1.98 -8.29 -13.24
N TYR A 303 1.82 -9.16 -14.22
CA TYR A 303 2.82 -9.35 -15.28
C TYR A 303 2.60 -8.33 -16.41
N ARG A 304 3.65 -7.60 -16.77
CA ARG A 304 3.66 -6.80 -18.01
C ARG A 304 4.10 -7.68 -19.16
N ARG A 305 3.25 -7.81 -20.19
CA ARG A 305 3.67 -8.45 -21.44
C ARG A 305 4.80 -7.61 -22.04
N HIS A 306 5.91 -8.26 -22.36
CA HIS A 306 6.95 -7.60 -23.14
C HIS A 306 6.39 -7.30 -24.53
N THR A 307 6.13 -6.01 -24.80
CA THR A 307 5.86 -5.54 -26.15
C THR A 307 7.19 -5.48 -26.89
N HIS A 308 7.36 -6.35 -27.86
CA HIS A 308 8.56 -6.35 -28.68
C HIS A 308 8.43 -5.22 -29.74
N ALA A 309 9.09 -4.10 -29.50
CA ALA A 309 9.11 -2.97 -30.40
C ALA A 309 10.39 -2.90 -31.29
N GLY A 310 11.26 -3.94 -31.20
CA GLY A 310 12.55 -3.94 -31.90
C GLY A 310 12.58 -4.91 -33.08
N GLU A 311 13.48 -4.65 -34.03
CA GLU A 311 13.74 -5.49 -35.20
C GLU A 311 14.36 -6.84 -34.85
N HIS A 312 15.00 -6.97 -33.66
CA HIS A 312 15.74 -8.14 -33.23
C HIS A 312 15.06 -8.92 -32.10
N TYR A 313 15.41 -10.16 -31.91
CA TYR A 313 14.85 -11.05 -30.87
C TYR A 313 14.93 -10.42 -29.48
N GLY A 314 13.80 -10.35 -28.78
CA GLY A 314 13.73 -9.98 -27.38
C GLY A 314 14.24 -11.09 -26.45
N LYS A 315 14.55 -10.75 -25.19
CA LYS A 315 15.02 -11.68 -24.15
C LYS A 315 14.15 -12.95 -24.03
N TYR A 316 12.85 -12.83 -24.21
CA TYR A 316 11.89 -13.95 -24.09
C TYR A 316 12.09 -15.10 -25.09
N ARG A 317 12.88 -14.89 -26.15
CA ARG A 317 13.26 -15.94 -27.10
C ARG A 317 14.39 -16.83 -26.58
N PHE A 318 15.08 -16.40 -25.55
CA PHE A 318 16.19 -17.11 -24.93
C PHE A 318 15.68 -17.80 -23.67
N LYS A 319 15.86 -19.13 -23.57
CA LYS A 319 15.47 -19.89 -22.38
C LYS A 319 16.62 -19.89 -21.39
N TYR A 320 16.32 -19.62 -20.12
CA TYR A 320 17.30 -19.74 -19.04
C TYR A 320 17.32 -21.18 -18.53
N ASP A 321 18.52 -21.73 -18.38
CA ASP A 321 18.76 -23.02 -17.76
C ASP A 321 19.33 -22.80 -16.36
N TYR A 322 18.51 -23.14 -15.34
CA TYR A 322 18.84 -22.95 -13.94
C TYR A 322 19.93 -23.90 -13.43
N GLU A 323 20.09 -25.10 -14.04
CA GLU A 323 21.10 -26.08 -13.61
C GLU A 323 22.51 -25.65 -14.00
N HIS A 324 22.65 -25.03 -15.19
CA HIS A 324 23.97 -24.69 -15.74
C HIS A 324 24.28 -23.19 -15.70
N ASP A 325 23.35 -22.36 -15.21
CA ASP A 325 23.44 -20.89 -15.21
C ASP A 325 23.81 -20.34 -16.60
N VAL A 326 23.05 -20.72 -17.63
CA VAL A 326 23.25 -20.29 -19.02
C VAL A 326 21.93 -19.92 -19.68
N TYR A 327 21.99 -19.07 -20.70
CA TYR A 327 20.86 -18.89 -21.62
C TYR A 327 21.05 -19.77 -22.85
N ILE A 328 19.94 -20.33 -23.34
CA ILE A 328 19.88 -21.14 -24.57
C ILE A 328 19.19 -20.28 -25.65
N CYS A 329 19.89 -20.05 -26.76
CA CYS A 329 19.34 -19.30 -27.88
C CYS A 329 18.36 -20.16 -28.73
N PRO A 330 17.56 -19.57 -29.66
CA PRO A 330 16.66 -20.29 -30.53
C PRO A 330 17.35 -21.40 -31.40
N GLU A 331 18.64 -21.23 -31.71
CA GLU A 331 19.47 -22.22 -32.42
C GLU A 331 20.23 -23.15 -31.44
N LYS A 332 19.72 -23.29 -30.20
CA LYS A 332 20.23 -24.22 -29.17
C LYS A 332 21.72 -24.02 -28.79
N GLN A 333 22.26 -22.82 -29.00
CA GLN A 333 23.60 -22.46 -28.53
C GLN A 333 23.51 -21.79 -27.15
N TYR A 334 24.56 -21.98 -26.35
CA TYR A 334 24.64 -21.45 -25.00
C TYR A 334 25.21 -20.02 -24.97
N LEU A 335 24.64 -19.18 -24.10
CA LEU A 335 25.18 -17.89 -23.70
C LEU A 335 25.67 -18.02 -22.27
N TYR A 336 26.93 -17.70 -22.04
CA TYR A 336 27.59 -17.84 -20.75
C TYR A 336 27.69 -16.49 -20.05
N TRP A 337 27.51 -16.50 -18.73
CA TRP A 337 27.75 -15.33 -17.88
C TRP A 337 29.21 -14.91 -17.95
N ARG A 338 29.47 -13.62 -18.18
CA ARG A 338 30.82 -13.06 -18.36
C ARG A 338 31.11 -11.86 -17.49
N THR A 339 30.08 -11.14 -17.03
CA THR A 339 30.24 -9.95 -16.19
C THR A 339 28.91 -9.60 -15.53
N THR A 340 29.02 -8.85 -14.42
CA THR A 340 27.88 -8.20 -13.76
C THR A 340 28.11 -6.70 -13.81
N THR A 341 27.08 -5.94 -14.18
CA THR A 341 27.13 -4.47 -14.28
C THR A 341 26.99 -3.82 -12.90
N ARG A 342 27.24 -2.51 -12.79
CA ARG A 342 27.04 -1.73 -11.56
C ARG A 342 25.55 -1.69 -11.13
N GLU A 343 24.63 -1.83 -12.08
CA GLU A 343 23.19 -1.88 -11.83
C GLU A 343 22.68 -3.30 -11.46
N GLY A 344 23.59 -4.25 -11.21
CA GLY A 344 23.24 -5.62 -10.78
C GLY A 344 22.74 -6.53 -11.89
N TYR A 345 23.08 -6.26 -13.16
CA TYR A 345 22.71 -7.16 -14.26
C TYR A 345 23.87 -8.08 -14.65
N ARG A 346 23.67 -9.39 -14.50
CA ARG A 346 24.55 -10.43 -15.07
C ARG A 346 24.36 -10.44 -16.58
N GLN A 347 25.47 -10.29 -17.32
CA GLN A 347 25.48 -10.29 -18.78
C GLN A 347 25.97 -11.62 -19.32
N TYR A 348 25.12 -12.27 -20.08
CA TYR A 348 25.37 -13.56 -20.73
C TYR A 348 25.65 -13.33 -22.21
N PHE A 349 26.76 -13.86 -22.71
CA PHE A 349 27.21 -13.68 -24.08
C PHE A 349 27.26 -15.01 -24.83
N SER A 350 26.82 -14.98 -26.09
CA SER A 350 27.03 -16.07 -27.03
C SER A 350 28.47 -16.11 -27.54
N ASP A 351 28.89 -17.25 -28.10
CA ASP A 351 30.16 -17.34 -28.83
C ASP A 351 30.03 -16.64 -30.20
N GLY A 352 30.86 -15.62 -30.42
CA GLY A 352 30.87 -14.85 -31.67
C GLY A 352 31.25 -15.68 -32.90
N LYS A 353 32.04 -16.77 -32.74
CA LYS A 353 32.36 -17.68 -33.85
C LYS A 353 31.14 -18.44 -34.33
N GLN A 354 30.33 -18.96 -33.41
CA GLN A 354 29.09 -19.64 -33.70
C GLN A 354 28.03 -18.71 -34.31
N CYS A 355 27.94 -17.47 -33.78
CA CYS A 355 27.01 -16.47 -34.27
C CYS A 355 27.30 -15.95 -35.67
N ARG A 356 28.57 -16.01 -36.11
CA ARG A 356 28.99 -15.53 -37.44
C ARG A 356 28.30 -16.31 -38.57
N ASN A 357 28.13 -17.60 -38.38
CA ASN A 357 27.54 -18.51 -39.38
C ASN A 357 26.07 -18.88 -39.04
N CYS A 358 25.45 -18.23 -38.10
CA CYS A 358 24.09 -18.51 -37.65
C CYS A 358 23.06 -18.08 -38.71
N PRO A 359 22.13 -18.93 -39.13
CA PRO A 359 21.12 -18.59 -40.14
C PRO A 359 20.17 -17.49 -39.67
N ARG A 360 19.99 -17.32 -38.35
CA ARG A 360 19.11 -16.30 -37.74
C ARG A 360 19.86 -15.08 -37.23
N ARG A 361 21.10 -14.89 -37.65
CA ARG A 361 21.92 -13.78 -37.13
C ARG A 361 21.23 -12.42 -37.27
N ASN A 362 20.67 -12.12 -38.43
CA ASN A 362 20.06 -10.82 -38.73
C ASN A 362 18.78 -10.56 -37.92
N GLU A 363 18.07 -11.61 -37.54
CA GLU A 363 16.89 -11.52 -36.68
C GLU A 363 17.28 -11.40 -35.19
N CYS A 364 18.51 -11.82 -34.82
CA CYS A 364 18.95 -11.93 -33.45
C CYS A 364 19.56 -10.63 -32.91
N PHE A 365 20.43 -9.96 -33.68
CA PHE A 365 21.12 -8.74 -33.29
C PHE A 365 21.63 -7.94 -34.50
N SER A 366 21.97 -6.66 -34.27
CA SER A 366 22.41 -5.73 -35.35
C SER A 366 23.70 -6.14 -36.04
N ALA A 367 23.91 -5.69 -37.27
CA ALA A 367 25.12 -5.95 -38.05
C ALA A 367 26.40 -5.45 -37.37
N SER A 368 26.32 -4.40 -36.56
CA SER A 368 27.42 -3.82 -35.80
C SER A 368 27.92 -4.71 -34.65
N SER A 369 27.12 -5.67 -34.21
CA SER A 369 27.47 -6.57 -33.09
C SER A 369 28.05 -7.88 -33.59
N SER A 370 29.05 -8.42 -32.90
CA SER A 370 29.67 -9.72 -33.22
C SER A 370 29.03 -10.91 -32.49
N ARG A 371 28.27 -10.65 -31.44
CA ARG A 371 27.65 -11.64 -30.56
C ARG A 371 26.38 -11.13 -29.91
N ARG A 372 25.50 -12.03 -29.44
CA ARG A 372 24.31 -11.69 -28.69
C ARG A 372 24.64 -11.58 -27.22
N MET A 373 24.04 -10.57 -26.56
CA MET A 373 24.05 -10.39 -25.11
C MET A 373 22.61 -10.49 -24.59
N VAL A 374 22.43 -11.14 -23.43
CA VAL A 374 21.20 -11.19 -22.66
C VAL A 374 21.52 -10.84 -21.21
N GLU A 375 20.70 -10.01 -20.61
CA GLU A 375 20.89 -9.56 -19.23
C GLU A 375 19.91 -10.24 -18.27
N ARG A 376 20.41 -10.59 -17.07
CA ARG A 376 19.63 -11.15 -15.97
C ARG A 376 20.00 -10.41 -14.68
N HIS A 377 19.01 -9.82 -14.00
CA HIS A 377 19.25 -9.18 -12.72
C HIS A 377 19.71 -10.20 -11.68
N VAL A 378 20.58 -9.83 -10.73
CA VAL A 378 21.10 -10.74 -9.68
C VAL A 378 19.97 -11.37 -8.85
N TRP A 379 18.87 -10.66 -8.68
CA TRP A 379 17.66 -11.13 -7.99
C TRP A 379 16.52 -11.53 -8.95
N GLN A 380 16.84 -11.94 -10.14
CA GLN A 380 15.82 -12.35 -11.13
C GLN A 380 15.09 -13.63 -10.70
N ASP A 381 15.73 -14.49 -9.91
CA ASP A 381 15.13 -15.74 -9.44
C ASP A 381 13.91 -15.47 -8.56
N SER A 382 14.02 -14.55 -7.59
CA SER A 382 12.90 -14.10 -6.77
C SER A 382 11.73 -13.56 -7.61
N LEU A 383 12.04 -12.83 -8.70
CA LEU A 383 11.02 -12.31 -9.60
C LEU A 383 10.37 -13.42 -10.44
N ASP A 384 11.15 -14.39 -10.90
CA ASP A 384 10.66 -15.51 -11.67
C ASP A 384 9.72 -16.40 -10.83
N ASP A 385 9.99 -16.58 -9.54
CA ASP A 385 9.11 -17.27 -8.57
C ASP A 385 7.77 -16.55 -8.40
N ILE A 386 7.77 -15.22 -8.24
CA ILE A 386 6.54 -14.42 -8.19
C ILE A 386 5.75 -14.56 -9.50
N ILE A 387 6.41 -14.50 -10.66
CA ILE A 387 5.77 -14.66 -11.96
C ILE A 387 5.14 -16.05 -12.08
N TRP A 388 5.86 -17.09 -11.64
CA TRP A 388 5.36 -18.45 -11.64
C TRP A 388 4.13 -18.59 -10.74
N PHE A 389 4.21 -18.15 -9.50
CA PHE A 389 3.09 -18.19 -8.55
C PHE A 389 1.87 -17.43 -9.08
N THR A 390 2.06 -16.21 -9.60
CA THR A 390 0.97 -15.38 -10.14
C THR A 390 0.24 -16.05 -11.31
N LYS A 391 0.92 -16.95 -12.05
CA LYS A 391 0.31 -17.75 -13.15
C LYS A 391 -0.46 -18.97 -12.68
N THR A 392 -0.30 -19.41 -11.43
CA THR A 392 -1.10 -20.51 -10.86
C THR A 392 -2.58 -20.09 -10.71
N GLU A 393 -3.47 -21.03 -10.50
CA GLU A 393 -4.89 -20.74 -10.26
C GLU A 393 -5.08 -19.87 -9.01
N ASN A 394 -4.41 -20.21 -7.92
CA ASN A 394 -4.43 -19.43 -6.68
C ASN A 394 -3.89 -18.02 -6.89
N GLY A 395 -2.74 -17.87 -7.52
CA GLY A 395 -2.14 -16.56 -7.80
C GLY A 395 -3.04 -15.68 -8.66
N ARG A 396 -3.68 -16.23 -9.71
CA ARG A 396 -4.66 -15.52 -10.54
C ARG A 396 -5.89 -15.09 -9.73
N ARG A 397 -6.39 -15.94 -8.85
CA ARG A 397 -7.52 -15.61 -7.96
C ARG A 397 -7.16 -14.48 -7.02
N LEU A 398 -6.00 -14.55 -6.36
CA LEU A 398 -5.51 -13.49 -5.47
C LEU A 398 -5.30 -12.18 -6.25
N TYR A 399 -4.67 -12.23 -7.42
CA TYR A 399 -4.47 -11.03 -8.24
C TYR A 399 -5.79 -10.36 -8.65
N ASN A 400 -6.78 -11.14 -9.06
CA ASN A 400 -8.09 -10.62 -9.46
C ASN A 400 -8.87 -10.02 -8.29
N TRP A 401 -8.64 -10.49 -7.05
CA TRP A 401 -9.28 -9.97 -5.85
C TRP A 401 -8.90 -8.52 -5.56
N ARG A 402 -7.76 -8.05 -6.07
CA ARG A 402 -7.28 -6.67 -5.97
C ARG A 402 -8.34 -5.65 -6.42
N LYS A 403 -9.12 -5.96 -7.47
CA LYS A 403 -10.20 -5.08 -7.98
C LYS A 403 -11.31 -4.82 -6.96
N GLN A 404 -11.60 -5.82 -6.13
CA GLN A 404 -12.67 -5.73 -5.13
C GLN A 404 -12.19 -5.13 -3.79
N THR A 405 -10.90 -4.97 -3.62
CA THR A 405 -10.24 -4.44 -2.41
C THR A 405 -9.69 -3.03 -2.66
N ILE A 406 -8.45 -2.95 -3.11
CA ILE A 406 -7.72 -1.68 -3.19
C ILE A 406 -8.30 -0.70 -4.22
N GLU A 407 -8.65 -1.16 -5.43
CA GLU A 407 -9.21 -0.29 -6.46
C GLU A 407 -10.57 0.30 -6.02
N ARG A 408 -11.40 -0.53 -5.38
CA ARG A 408 -12.68 -0.09 -4.81
C ARG A 408 -12.48 0.91 -3.66
N SER A 409 -11.46 0.72 -2.82
CA SER A 409 -11.12 1.64 -1.74
C SER A 409 -10.77 3.03 -2.27
N PHE A 410 -9.95 3.11 -3.32
CA PHE A 410 -9.62 4.37 -3.96
C PHE A 410 -10.81 5.02 -4.68
N ALA A 411 -11.64 4.23 -5.35
CA ALA A 411 -12.85 4.75 -5.98
C ALA A 411 -13.78 5.39 -4.95
N GLU A 412 -14.03 4.72 -3.82
CA GLU A 412 -14.83 5.25 -2.71
C GLU A 412 -14.23 6.56 -2.15
N ALA A 413 -12.92 6.59 -1.91
CA ALA A 413 -12.24 7.78 -1.39
C ALA A 413 -12.37 9.00 -2.33
N LYS A 414 -12.23 8.78 -3.63
CA LYS A 414 -12.29 9.85 -4.64
C LYS A 414 -13.71 10.35 -4.89
N GLU A 415 -14.70 9.45 -4.91
CA GLU A 415 -16.08 9.84 -5.21
C GLU A 415 -16.79 10.38 -3.96
N ASN A 416 -16.66 9.72 -2.81
CA ASN A 416 -17.47 10.01 -1.64
C ASN A 416 -16.75 10.90 -0.61
N HIS A 417 -15.41 10.90 -0.57
CA HIS A 417 -14.65 11.55 0.50
C HIS A 417 -13.75 12.69 0.00
N GLY A 418 -13.87 13.05 -1.28
CA GLY A 418 -13.21 14.22 -1.86
C GLY A 418 -11.70 14.08 -2.07
N LEU A 419 -11.16 12.86 -2.16
CA LEU A 419 -9.72 12.60 -2.28
C LEU A 419 -9.13 12.82 -3.71
N ARG A 420 -9.87 13.42 -4.65
CA ARG A 420 -9.34 13.76 -5.97
C ARG A 420 -8.34 14.93 -5.95
N TYR A 421 -8.48 15.82 -4.96
CA TYR A 421 -7.73 17.07 -4.85
C TYR A 421 -7.23 17.28 -3.44
N ALA A 422 -6.01 17.79 -3.29
CA ALA A 422 -5.51 18.26 -2.02
C ALA A 422 -6.33 19.47 -1.55
N ARG A 423 -6.80 19.44 -0.30
CA ARG A 423 -7.56 20.53 0.34
C ARG A 423 -6.64 21.67 0.73
N MET A 424 -5.41 21.37 1.11
CA MET A 424 -4.40 22.30 1.63
C MET A 424 -3.06 22.09 0.91
N LEU A 425 -2.08 22.96 1.16
CA LEU A 425 -0.71 22.87 0.66
C LEU A 425 0.17 22.06 1.62
N GLY A 426 1.19 21.42 1.09
CA GLY A 426 2.23 20.72 1.85
C GLY A 426 1.91 19.25 2.14
N ILE A 427 2.96 18.43 2.16
CA ILE A 427 2.86 16.97 2.35
C ILE A 427 2.26 16.58 3.71
N ARG A 428 2.53 17.36 4.76
CA ARG A 428 1.98 17.13 6.09
C ARG A 428 0.45 17.22 6.09
N ASN A 429 -0.10 18.25 5.48
CA ASN A 429 -1.55 18.41 5.34
C ASN A 429 -2.17 17.36 4.41
N MET A 430 -1.40 16.92 3.42
CA MET A 430 -1.84 15.82 2.55
C MET A 430 -1.89 14.48 3.30
N ARG A 431 -0.90 14.20 4.16
CA ARG A 431 -0.92 13.05 5.07
C ARG A 431 -2.14 13.08 5.98
N GLU A 432 -2.41 14.21 6.63
CA GLU A 432 -3.63 14.39 7.44
C GLU A 432 -4.89 14.05 6.65
N GLN A 433 -5.02 14.57 5.43
CA GLN A 433 -6.17 14.30 4.57
C GLN A 433 -6.31 12.81 4.23
N CYS A 434 -5.23 12.12 3.92
CA CYS A 434 -5.23 10.70 3.58
C CYS A 434 -5.58 9.84 4.81
N PHE A 435 -4.97 10.10 5.97
CA PHE A 435 -5.24 9.35 7.20
C PHE A 435 -6.69 9.52 7.67
N LEU A 436 -7.22 10.76 7.69
CA LEU A 436 -8.62 10.99 8.07
C LEU A 436 -9.60 10.38 7.06
N THR A 437 -9.28 10.41 5.77
CA THR A 437 -10.10 9.72 4.75
C THR A 437 -10.09 8.20 4.98
N ALA A 438 -8.94 7.61 5.28
CA ALA A 438 -8.81 6.18 5.55
C ALA A 438 -9.54 5.79 6.86
N ALA A 439 -9.42 6.60 7.91
CA ALA A 439 -10.14 6.40 9.18
C ALA A 439 -11.66 6.39 8.95
N VAL A 440 -12.20 7.34 8.20
CA VAL A 440 -13.63 7.39 7.82
C VAL A 440 -14.06 6.13 7.06
N GLN A 441 -13.26 5.65 6.12
CA GLN A 441 -13.58 4.41 5.41
C GLN A 441 -13.54 3.19 6.35
N ASN A 442 -12.58 3.11 7.27
CA ASN A 442 -12.52 2.05 8.27
C ASN A 442 -13.72 2.09 9.23
N ILE A 443 -14.16 3.26 9.66
CA ILE A 443 -15.39 3.44 10.46
C ILE A 443 -16.60 2.91 9.70
N LYS A 444 -16.72 3.16 8.41
CA LYS A 444 -17.79 2.57 7.59
C LYS A 444 -17.72 1.04 7.56
N ARG A 445 -16.53 0.43 7.63
CA ARG A 445 -16.39 -1.04 7.76
C ARG A 445 -16.84 -1.53 9.13
N LEU A 446 -16.48 -0.81 10.21
CA LEU A 446 -16.97 -1.10 11.56
C LEU A 446 -18.50 -1.06 11.64
N VAL A 447 -19.11 0.01 11.15
CA VAL A 447 -20.57 0.16 11.09
C VAL A 447 -21.20 -1.00 10.32
N LYS A 448 -20.69 -1.31 9.13
CA LYS A 448 -21.23 -2.40 8.31
C LYS A 448 -21.16 -3.76 9.02
N ALA A 449 -20.05 -4.04 9.71
CA ALA A 449 -19.86 -5.29 10.43
C ALA A 449 -20.82 -5.41 11.62
N LEU A 450 -20.95 -4.35 12.42
CA LEU A 450 -21.86 -4.33 13.57
C LEU A 450 -23.32 -4.59 13.15
N PHE A 451 -23.79 -3.91 12.10
CA PHE A 451 -25.17 -4.07 11.63
C PHE A 451 -25.42 -5.42 10.97
N PHE A 452 -24.44 -5.98 10.29
CA PHE A 452 -24.54 -7.34 9.75
C PHE A 452 -24.67 -8.37 10.88
N CYS A 453 -23.90 -8.23 11.95
CA CYS A 453 -23.99 -9.11 13.13
C CYS A 453 -25.35 -8.99 13.83
N LEU A 454 -25.86 -7.77 14.03
CA LEU A 454 -27.18 -7.55 14.64
C LEU A 454 -28.31 -8.13 13.78
N PHE A 455 -28.26 -7.94 12.46
CA PHE A 455 -29.26 -8.49 11.55
C PHE A 455 -29.26 -10.02 11.56
N THR A 456 -28.09 -10.66 11.56
CA THR A 456 -27.98 -12.13 11.61
C THR A 456 -28.42 -12.71 12.94
N SER A 457 -28.22 -12.01 14.06
CA SER A 457 -28.67 -12.46 15.38
C SER A 457 -30.19 -12.35 15.54
N GLN A 458 -30.83 -11.28 15.04
CA GLN A 458 -32.28 -11.11 15.06
C GLN A 458 -33.00 -12.12 14.16
N THR A 459 -32.45 -12.43 12.98
CA THR A 459 -33.05 -13.40 12.06
C THR A 459 -32.86 -14.86 12.49
N ALA A 460 -31.92 -15.14 13.38
CA ALA A 460 -31.79 -16.47 13.99
C ALA A 460 -32.95 -16.80 14.96
N GLN A 461 -33.70 -15.80 15.40
CA GLN A 461 -34.86 -15.97 16.31
C GLN A 461 -36.20 -16.18 15.60
N THR A 462 -36.28 -16.05 14.28
CA THR A 462 -37.51 -16.27 13.48
C THR A 462 -37.36 -17.52 12.60
N PRO A 463 -38.17 -18.60 12.84
CA PRO A 463 -37.99 -19.91 12.21
C PRO A 463 -38.16 -19.93 10.67
N LEU A 464 -39.05 -19.13 10.12
CA LEU A 464 -39.41 -19.12 8.68
C LEU A 464 -38.46 -18.30 7.78
N LEU A 465 -37.76 -17.33 8.35
CA LEU A 465 -36.74 -16.55 7.61
C LEU A 465 -35.36 -17.19 7.68
N SER A 466 -35.17 -18.12 8.63
CA SER A 466 -33.86 -18.72 8.94
C SER A 466 -33.32 -19.59 7.81
N GLU A 467 -34.15 -20.28 7.03
CA GLU A 467 -33.66 -21.18 5.96
C GLU A 467 -33.16 -20.42 4.72
N LYS A 468 -33.93 -19.41 4.27
CA LYS A 468 -33.50 -18.60 3.11
C LYS A 468 -32.27 -17.75 3.42
N ILE A 469 -32.16 -17.21 4.65
CA ILE A 469 -31.02 -16.42 5.09
C ILE A 469 -29.85 -17.33 5.42
N ARG A 470 -30.06 -18.51 6.00
CA ARG A 470 -29.01 -19.51 6.21
C ARG A 470 -28.41 -19.93 4.87
N GLY A 471 -29.21 -20.19 3.83
CA GLY A 471 -28.76 -20.45 2.48
C GLY A 471 -27.97 -19.29 1.85
N PHE A 472 -28.40 -18.05 2.08
CA PHE A 472 -27.69 -16.84 1.61
C PHE A 472 -26.38 -16.58 2.38
N VAL A 473 -26.41 -16.73 3.72
CA VAL A 473 -25.23 -16.60 4.59
C VAL A 473 -24.23 -17.73 4.33
N ASP A 474 -24.70 -18.95 4.11
CA ASP A 474 -23.84 -20.08 3.74
C ASP A 474 -23.32 -19.96 2.31
N GLY A 475 -24.06 -19.38 1.38
CA GLY A 475 -23.59 -18.96 0.08
C GLY A 475 -22.49 -17.91 0.17
N LEU A 476 -22.65 -16.88 1.01
CA LEU A 476 -21.64 -15.86 1.29
C LEU A 476 -20.42 -16.44 2.05
N LYS A 477 -20.64 -17.39 2.98
CA LYS A 477 -19.57 -18.11 3.67
C LYS A 477 -18.80 -19.04 2.72
N ARG A 478 -19.48 -19.69 1.76
CA ARG A 478 -18.83 -20.50 0.72
C ARG A 478 -18.01 -19.62 -0.23
N LEU A 479 -18.53 -18.46 -0.63
CA LEU A 479 -17.79 -17.46 -1.39
C LEU A 479 -16.60 -16.91 -0.59
N ARG A 480 -16.74 -16.70 0.73
CA ARG A 480 -15.64 -16.29 1.63
C ARG A 480 -14.66 -17.43 1.91
N ARG A 481 -15.12 -18.67 2.18
CA ARG A 481 -14.23 -19.84 2.39
C ARG A 481 -13.45 -20.20 1.13
N GLY A 482 -14.01 -19.96 -0.05
CA GLY A 482 -13.28 -20.08 -1.31
C GLY A 482 -12.16 -19.05 -1.49
N ALA A 483 -12.10 -17.99 -0.66
CA ALA A 483 -11.03 -16.98 -0.70
C ALA A 483 -9.88 -17.25 0.30
N TYR A 484 -10.08 -18.11 1.31
CA TYR A 484 -9.04 -18.47 2.27
C TYR A 484 -8.50 -19.86 1.94
N VAL A 485 -7.25 -19.94 1.55
CA VAL A 485 -6.50 -21.19 1.50
C VAL A 485 -6.18 -21.56 2.95
N THR A 486 -6.98 -22.45 3.52
CA THR A 486 -6.66 -23.11 4.78
C THR A 486 -6.24 -24.53 4.43
N ASP A 487 -5.02 -24.72 3.95
CA ASP A 487 -4.34 -26.00 4.09
C ASP A 487 -2.85 -25.81 3.84
N HIS A 488 -2.11 -25.86 4.93
CA HIS A 488 -0.69 -26.10 4.96
C HIS A 488 -0.43 -27.58 4.66
N HIS A 489 -0.43 -27.95 3.36
CA HIS A 489 0.30 -29.13 2.92
C HIS A 489 1.22 -28.74 1.78
N PRO A 490 2.51 -29.09 1.85
CA PRO A 490 3.41 -28.91 0.72
C PRO A 490 2.90 -29.83 -0.40
N VAL A 491 2.39 -29.26 -1.46
CA VAL A 491 2.01 -30.01 -2.66
C VAL A 491 3.31 -30.51 -3.28
N LYS A 492 3.56 -31.81 -3.14
CA LYS A 492 4.52 -32.52 -3.99
C LYS A 492 4.08 -32.35 -5.46
N PRO A 493 4.99 -32.11 -6.40
CA PRO A 493 4.63 -32.02 -7.80
C PRO A 493 4.05 -33.36 -8.27
N GLU A 494 2.80 -33.37 -8.70
CA GLU A 494 2.21 -34.49 -9.39
C GLU A 494 2.95 -34.71 -10.72
N SER A 495 3.42 -35.93 -10.89
CA SER A 495 4.06 -36.44 -12.10
C SER A 495 3.10 -36.32 -13.29
N VAL A 496 3.52 -35.60 -14.33
CA VAL A 496 2.92 -35.62 -15.64
C VAL A 496 3.11 -37.03 -16.20
N THR A 497 2.03 -37.78 -16.35
CA THR A 497 2.00 -39.09 -17.04
C THR A 497 2.36 -38.91 -18.52
N GLN A 498 3.50 -39.40 -18.92
CA GLN A 498 3.83 -39.67 -20.32
C GLN A 498 3.28 -41.03 -20.73
N PRO A 499 2.85 -41.21 -21.98
CA PRO A 499 2.44 -42.54 -22.49
C PRO A 499 3.65 -43.45 -22.71
N ALA A 500 3.43 -44.73 -22.45
CA ALA A 500 4.40 -45.79 -22.45
C ALA A 500 5.07 -46.03 -23.81
N ALA A 501 6.40 -46.18 -23.82
CA ALA A 501 7.11 -47.08 -24.75
C ALA A 501 8.54 -47.36 -24.24
N GLY A 502 8.87 -48.62 -23.99
CA GLY A 502 10.17 -49.23 -24.25
C GLY A 502 11.22 -49.18 -23.13
N SER A 503 11.32 -50.32 -22.47
CA SER A 503 12.41 -50.78 -21.61
C SER A 503 13.82 -50.31 -21.97
N ARG A 504 14.57 -49.80 -20.96
CA ARG A 504 15.97 -50.15 -20.67
C ARG A 504 16.41 -49.54 -19.33
N SER A 505 17.07 -50.40 -18.55
CA SER A 505 17.65 -50.17 -17.22
C SER A 505 18.65 -49.02 -17.19
N ALA A 506 18.53 -48.11 -16.21
CA ALA A 506 19.60 -47.22 -15.83
C ALA A 506 19.55 -46.91 -14.33
N ILE A 507 20.66 -46.97 -13.75
CA ILE A 507 21.14 -46.93 -12.39
C ILE A 507 20.67 -45.67 -11.67
N LEU A 508 20.08 -45.85 -10.48
CA LEU A 508 19.77 -44.82 -9.50
C LEU A 508 21.03 -44.32 -8.80
N LEU A 509 21.34 -43.03 -8.92
CA LEU A 509 22.17 -42.31 -7.99
C LEU A 509 21.34 -41.24 -7.28
N PRO A 510 21.56 -41.00 -5.97
CA PRO A 510 20.65 -40.16 -5.16
C PRO A 510 20.98 -38.69 -5.29
N ILE A 511 19.93 -37.87 -5.40
CA ILE A 511 19.95 -36.42 -5.37
C ILE A 511 20.12 -35.98 -3.92
N PRO A 512 21.05 -35.08 -3.56
CA PRO A 512 21.17 -34.57 -2.22
C PRO A 512 20.15 -33.49 -1.93
N CYS A 513 19.33 -33.76 -0.96
CA CYS A 513 18.40 -32.82 -0.33
C CYS A 513 19.21 -31.86 0.55
N SER A 514 19.32 -30.59 0.20
CA SER A 514 19.96 -29.57 1.06
C SER A 514 18.94 -29.01 2.05
N ARG A 515 18.92 -29.50 3.21
CA ARG A 515 19.23 -28.98 4.56
C ARG A 515 18.54 -27.69 4.97
N TYR A 516 17.51 -27.87 5.79
CA TYR A 516 17.24 -26.95 6.88
C TYR A 516 17.90 -27.47 8.15
N HIS A 517 18.94 -26.76 8.65
CA HIS A 517 19.47 -26.97 9.99
C HIS A 517 18.78 -25.98 10.95
N ARG A 518 18.10 -26.57 11.95
CA ARG A 518 17.75 -25.90 13.20
C ARG A 518 19.06 -25.61 13.95
N CYS A 519 19.30 -24.35 14.29
CA CYS A 519 20.24 -24.00 15.35
C CYS A 519 19.49 -23.54 16.59
N SER A 520 19.83 -24.21 17.68
CA SER A 520 19.34 -24.01 19.03
C SER A 520 19.87 -22.71 19.62
N ILE A 521 19.04 -22.02 20.37
CA ILE A 521 19.33 -20.80 21.12
C ILE A 521 20.09 -21.17 22.41
N PRO A 522 21.19 -20.49 22.76
CA PRO A 522 21.64 -20.37 24.12
C PRO A 522 21.13 -19.08 24.76
N GLY A 523 20.69 -19.21 26.02
CA GLY A 523 20.07 -18.17 26.83
C GLY A 523 21.03 -17.07 27.31
N PRO A 524 20.50 -16.09 28.06
CA PRO A 524 21.13 -14.79 28.26
C PRO A 524 22.23 -14.81 29.31
N VAL A 525 23.36 -14.19 29.00
CA VAL A 525 24.42 -13.84 29.93
C VAL A 525 24.20 -12.43 30.48
N LEU A 526 23.94 -12.34 31.75
CA LEU A 526 23.95 -11.13 32.56
C LEU A 526 25.38 -10.56 32.61
N LEU A 527 25.59 -9.32 32.21
CA LEU A 527 26.76 -8.56 32.59
C LEU A 527 26.36 -7.26 33.29
N ARG A 528 27.05 -7.10 34.43
CA ARG A 528 26.90 -6.08 35.46
C ARG A 528 27.22 -4.68 34.98
N GLU A 529 26.50 -3.76 35.59
CA GLU A 529 26.78 -2.32 35.64
C GLU A 529 28.16 -2.02 36.21
N SER A 530 28.83 -1.01 35.61
CA SER A 530 29.83 -0.20 36.32
C SER A 530 29.53 1.27 36.07
N ARG A 531 29.15 1.96 37.15
CA ARG A 531 28.99 3.41 37.25
C ARG A 531 30.35 4.10 37.16
N SER A 532 30.41 5.22 36.49
CA SER A 532 31.24 6.35 36.92
C SER A 532 30.72 7.65 36.26
N ALA A 533 30.33 8.57 37.12
CA ALA A 533 30.04 9.98 36.83
C ALA A 533 31.30 10.83 37.14
N PRO A 534 31.22 12.18 37.13
CA PRO A 534 31.19 13.09 36.00
C PRO A 534 32.38 14.07 36.05
N HIS A 535 32.63 14.83 34.99
CA HIS A 535 33.39 16.09 35.13
C HIS A 535 32.82 17.22 34.27
N THR A 536 32.55 18.26 34.95
CA THR A 536 32.19 19.65 34.59
C THR A 536 33.22 20.35 33.69
N ALA A 537 32.72 21.32 32.93
CA ALA A 537 33.17 22.68 32.71
C ALA A 537 33.43 23.09 31.25
N ARG A 538 32.72 23.92 30.79
CA ARG A 538 32.60 25.30 30.27
C ARG A 538 31.63 25.46 29.14
#